data_c5d922798a6cd1d8605879d9bf58552f
#
_entry.id   c5d922798a6cd1d8605879d9bf58552f
#
_cell.length_a   1.000
_cell.length_b   1.000
_cell.length_c   1.000
_cell.angle_alpha   90.00
_cell.angle_beta   90.00
_cell.angle_gamma   90.00
#
_symmetry.space_group_name_H-M   'P 1'
#
loop_
_entity.id
_entity.type
_entity.pdbx_description
1 polymer ?
#
loop_
_entity_poly.entity_id
_entity_poly.type
_entity_poly.pdbx_seq_one_letter_code
_entity_poly.pdbx_strand_id
1 'polypeptide(L)'
;NPDGHPEIIFAEQQGIRHSKRDDFLNELLKRTNKKMIAVAGTHGKTTTTAMAIWALKQLQIPVSYSVGAKLSFGDMGEFDPDSEYFVYEADEYDKNFLSFSPEIAIISGIDYDHPDIYPTRESYNRAFVEFICQSNDVFAHPADLERIGMAAEDVTTVDPSLFTLVGSVNRKNAQLVVEALSTITDSSVEDLVKILNKFPGVSRRFEKISENIYSDYGHTPEKIRGALQIAQEIANKNVVVVYEGLHNTRQHFIREELDNLLEGIKKLYIVPSYLSREDESLEMLTPDKLCEIAREPVDREPAILDESLKKSITEHVNNGDLV
;
A
#
# COMPACT_ATOMS: atom_id res chain seq x y z
N ASN A 1 5.28 -0.47 22.05
CA ASN A 1 5.04 0.65 22.96
C ASN A 1 6.38 1.28 23.32
N PRO A 2 6.61 2.58 23.08
CA PRO A 2 7.84 3.25 23.46
C PRO A 2 8.02 3.31 24.97
N ASP A 3 6.93 3.29 25.75
CA ASP A 3 6.96 3.37 27.19
C ASP A 3 7.67 2.14 27.79
N GLY A 4 8.78 2.37 28.47
CA GLY A 4 9.57 1.33 29.11
C GLY A 4 10.56 0.60 28.19
N HIS A 5 10.75 1.07 26.93
CA HIS A 5 11.75 0.47 26.03
C HIS A 5 13.17 0.74 26.56
N PRO A 6 14.05 -0.29 26.69
CA PRO A 6 15.37 -0.11 27.31
C PRO A 6 16.24 0.96 26.66
N GLU A 7 16.20 1.09 25.32
CA GLU A 7 16.97 2.10 24.59
C GLU A 7 16.48 3.52 24.88
N ILE A 8 15.16 3.73 25.03
CA ILE A 8 14.60 5.05 25.37
C ILE A 8 14.98 5.41 26.80
N ILE A 9 14.83 4.49 27.75
CA ILE A 9 15.25 4.70 29.15
C ILE A 9 16.74 5.05 29.21
N PHE A 10 17.58 4.33 28.46
CA PHE A 10 19.02 4.63 28.41
C PHE A 10 19.28 6.01 27.80
N ALA A 11 18.62 6.38 26.71
CA ALA A 11 18.75 7.71 26.10
C ALA A 11 18.38 8.83 27.08
N GLU A 12 17.28 8.67 27.81
CA GLU A 12 16.83 9.61 28.84
C GLU A 12 17.87 9.75 29.98
N GLN A 13 18.40 8.61 30.48
CA GLN A 13 19.42 8.60 31.52
C GLN A 13 20.72 9.28 31.10
N GLN A 14 21.05 9.23 29.80
CA GLN A 14 22.24 9.84 29.22
C GLN A 14 21.98 11.28 28.72
N GLY A 15 20.78 11.81 28.86
CA GLY A 15 20.40 13.12 28.32
C GLY A 15 20.44 13.20 26.79
N ILE A 16 20.34 12.05 26.10
CA ILE A 16 20.29 12.00 24.64
C ILE A 16 18.88 12.37 24.19
N ARG A 17 18.78 13.38 23.33
CA ARG A 17 17.51 13.80 22.75
C ARG A 17 16.96 12.66 21.87
N HIS A 18 15.72 12.30 22.10
CA HIS A 18 14.97 11.35 21.28
C HIS A 18 13.61 11.95 20.90
N SER A 19 13.01 11.43 19.85
CA SER A 19 11.69 11.85 19.36
C SER A 19 11.06 10.70 18.54
N LYS A 20 9.76 10.81 18.28
CA LYS A 20 9.15 9.97 17.23
C LYS A 20 9.80 10.27 15.87
N ARG A 21 9.81 9.29 14.98
CA ARG A 21 10.35 9.42 13.61
C ARG A 21 9.75 10.62 12.87
N ASP A 22 8.42 10.75 12.95
CA ASP A 22 7.69 11.75 12.19
C ASP A 22 7.92 13.17 12.73
N ASP A 23 8.03 13.33 14.05
CA ASP A 23 8.42 14.61 14.67
C ASP A 23 9.83 15.04 14.25
N PHE A 24 10.78 14.08 14.24
CA PHE A 24 12.13 14.35 13.78
C PHE A 24 12.17 14.74 12.31
N LEU A 25 11.42 14.00 11.45
CA LEU A 25 11.35 14.28 10.04
C LEU A 25 10.74 15.66 9.78
N ASN A 26 9.66 16.02 10.49
CA ASN A 26 9.03 17.33 10.36
C ASN A 26 10.01 18.46 10.75
N GLU A 27 10.79 18.26 11.81
CA GLU A 27 11.84 19.22 12.20
C GLU A 27 12.93 19.32 11.12
N LEU A 28 13.37 18.20 10.55
CA LEU A 28 14.36 18.18 9.48
C LEU A 28 13.88 18.92 8.23
N LEU A 29 12.65 18.68 7.80
CA LEU A 29 12.07 19.34 6.62
C LEU A 29 11.97 20.87 6.82
N LYS A 30 11.54 21.31 8.00
CA LYS A 30 11.53 22.73 8.35
C LYS A 30 12.93 23.37 8.30
N ARG A 31 13.94 22.66 8.79
CA ARG A 31 15.34 23.15 8.75
C ARG A 31 15.91 23.20 7.37
N THR A 32 15.53 22.29 6.49
CA THR A 32 16.03 22.18 5.11
C THR A 32 15.14 22.91 4.09
N ASN A 33 14.05 23.52 4.55
CA ASN A 33 13.08 24.24 3.73
C ASN A 33 12.53 23.41 2.55
N LYS A 34 12.39 22.08 2.76
CA LYS A 34 11.83 21.18 1.74
C LYS A 34 10.32 21.14 1.83
N LYS A 35 9.66 21.19 0.68
CA LYS A 35 8.23 21.03 0.54
C LYS A 35 7.86 19.54 0.53
N MET A 36 6.89 19.13 1.33
CA MET A 36 6.47 17.73 1.39
C MET A 36 5.40 17.42 0.35
N ILE A 37 5.61 16.34 -0.40
CA ILE A 37 4.57 15.63 -1.15
C ILE A 37 4.26 14.38 -0.33
N ALA A 38 3.15 14.41 0.41
CA ALA A 38 2.74 13.30 1.27
C ALA A 38 1.74 12.40 0.55
N VAL A 39 2.01 11.11 0.54
CA VAL A 39 1.07 10.09 0.02
C VAL A 39 0.45 9.36 1.19
N ALA A 40 -0.83 9.59 1.43
CA ALA A 40 -1.61 8.94 2.47
C ALA A 40 -2.72 8.06 1.88
N GLY A 41 -3.34 7.25 2.72
CA GLY A 41 -4.45 6.38 2.29
C GLY A 41 -4.39 5.01 2.98
N THR A 42 -5.48 4.30 3.00
CA THR A 42 -5.55 2.95 3.57
C THR A 42 -4.78 1.95 2.72
N HIS A 43 -4.84 2.10 1.40
CA HIS A 43 -4.13 1.25 0.44
C HIS A 43 -3.51 2.09 -0.69
N GLY A 44 -2.59 1.49 -1.44
CA GLY A 44 -1.92 2.16 -2.55
C GLY A 44 -0.76 3.08 -2.16
N LYS A 45 -0.59 3.47 -0.89
CA LYS A 45 0.45 4.40 -0.42
C LYS A 45 1.82 4.14 -1.05
N THR A 46 2.38 2.95 -0.80
CA THR A 46 3.73 2.59 -1.25
C THR A 46 3.89 2.68 -2.77
N THR A 47 2.89 2.18 -3.51
CA THR A 47 2.92 2.19 -4.98
C THR A 47 2.81 3.62 -5.52
N THR A 48 1.90 4.43 -4.97
CA THR A 48 1.71 5.83 -5.37
C THR A 48 2.92 6.69 -5.04
N THR A 49 3.52 6.49 -3.85
CA THR A 49 4.78 7.14 -3.45
C THR A 49 5.90 6.79 -4.41
N ALA A 50 6.05 5.50 -4.75
CA ALA A 50 7.06 5.05 -5.70
C ALA A 50 6.82 5.60 -7.12
N MET A 51 5.56 5.73 -7.57
CA MET A 51 5.22 6.34 -8.85
C MET A 51 5.62 7.83 -8.89
N ALA A 52 5.38 8.57 -7.81
CA ALA A 52 5.79 9.98 -7.72
C ALA A 52 7.33 10.13 -7.76
N ILE A 53 8.05 9.30 -6.99
CA ILE A 53 9.52 9.27 -7.01
C ILE A 53 10.03 8.90 -8.40
N TRP A 54 9.46 7.87 -9.03
CA TRP A 54 9.83 7.44 -10.38
C TRP A 54 9.66 8.57 -11.38
N ALA A 55 8.52 9.23 -11.39
CA ALA A 55 8.23 10.31 -12.33
C ALA A 55 9.23 11.48 -12.17
N LEU A 56 9.48 11.94 -10.95
CA LEU A 56 10.45 13.02 -10.69
C LEU A 56 11.88 12.62 -11.12
N LYS A 57 12.31 11.39 -10.83
CA LYS A 57 13.63 10.89 -11.28
C LYS A 57 13.73 10.81 -12.81
N GLN A 58 12.67 10.36 -13.51
CA GLN A 58 12.66 10.32 -14.98
C GLN A 58 12.68 11.72 -15.62
N LEU A 59 12.12 12.71 -14.94
CA LEU A 59 12.20 14.11 -15.32
C LEU A 59 13.54 14.77 -14.95
N GLN A 60 14.45 14.02 -14.31
CA GLN A 60 15.73 14.54 -13.79
C GLN A 60 15.55 15.66 -12.76
N ILE A 61 14.42 15.68 -12.05
CA ILE A 61 14.16 16.61 -10.96
C ILE A 61 14.74 16.01 -9.68
N PRO A 62 15.67 16.71 -8.98
CA PRO A 62 16.19 16.26 -7.70
C PRO A 62 15.07 16.00 -6.70
N VAL A 63 15.08 14.85 -6.05
CA VAL A 63 14.04 14.45 -5.10
C VAL A 63 14.60 13.74 -3.89
N SER A 64 14.24 14.22 -2.70
CA SER A 64 14.38 13.49 -1.46
C SER A 64 13.14 12.65 -1.20
N TYR A 65 13.28 11.48 -0.59
CA TYR A 65 12.09 10.64 -0.34
C TYR A 65 12.30 9.64 0.81
N SER A 66 11.18 9.14 1.31
CA SER A 66 11.10 7.95 2.16
C SER A 66 9.84 7.15 1.83
N VAL A 67 10.01 5.86 1.54
CA VAL A 67 8.96 4.94 1.08
C VAL A 67 9.04 3.62 1.82
N GLY A 68 7.90 2.96 2.02
CA GLY A 68 7.77 1.75 2.83
C GLY A 68 8.29 0.45 2.22
N ALA A 69 8.87 0.49 1.00
CA ALA A 69 9.44 -0.68 0.34
C ALA A 69 10.67 -0.33 -0.48
N LYS A 70 11.53 -1.32 -0.71
CA LYS A 70 12.68 -1.16 -1.62
C LYS A 70 12.20 -0.97 -3.05
N LEU A 71 12.80 -0.01 -3.74
CA LEU A 71 12.52 0.30 -5.13
C LEU A 71 13.53 -0.44 -6.03
N SER A 72 13.11 -0.86 -7.23
CA SER A 72 14.02 -1.41 -8.23
C SER A 72 14.98 -0.36 -8.81
N PHE A 73 14.64 0.92 -8.62
CA PHE A 73 15.37 2.09 -9.12
C PHE A 73 15.93 2.99 -8.00
N GLY A 74 15.95 2.52 -6.76
CA GLY A 74 16.47 3.24 -5.61
C GLY A 74 16.27 2.52 -4.28
N ASP A 75 16.82 3.07 -3.21
CA ASP A 75 16.63 2.56 -1.86
C ASP A 75 15.26 2.98 -1.26
N MET A 76 15.00 2.60 0.00
CA MET A 76 13.77 2.98 0.73
C MET A 76 13.76 4.46 1.14
N GLY A 77 14.87 5.16 1.00
CA GLY A 77 15.01 6.58 1.30
C GLY A 77 16.28 7.16 0.69
N GLU A 78 16.18 8.42 0.33
CA GLU A 78 17.29 9.20 -0.24
C GLU A 78 17.12 10.65 0.19
N PHE A 79 18.22 11.29 0.55
CA PHE A 79 18.25 12.71 0.83
C PHE A 79 19.17 13.41 -0.16
N ASP A 80 18.58 14.21 -1.03
CA ASP A 80 19.28 15.07 -1.98
C ASP A 80 19.24 16.51 -1.45
N PRO A 81 20.38 17.15 -1.14
CA PRO A 81 20.42 18.51 -0.63
C PRO A 81 19.81 19.51 -1.61
N ASP A 82 19.90 19.27 -2.90
CA ASP A 82 19.44 20.17 -3.96
C ASP A 82 17.97 19.99 -4.30
N SER A 83 17.29 18.97 -3.72
CA SER A 83 15.86 18.76 -3.96
C SER A 83 15.01 19.83 -3.29
N GLU A 84 14.01 20.33 -3.99
CA GLU A 84 12.95 21.18 -3.44
C GLU A 84 11.93 20.34 -2.68
N TYR A 85 11.61 19.14 -3.21
CA TYR A 85 10.56 18.30 -2.71
C TYR A 85 11.11 17.09 -1.92
N PHE A 86 10.31 16.71 -0.90
CA PHE A 86 10.46 15.47 -0.15
C PHE A 86 9.20 14.63 -0.33
N VAL A 87 9.29 13.52 -1.07
CA VAL A 87 8.17 12.59 -1.26
C VAL A 87 8.13 11.60 -0.10
N TYR A 88 7.02 11.54 0.59
CA TYR A 88 6.86 10.77 1.82
C TYR A 88 5.64 9.86 1.81
N GLU A 89 5.84 8.58 2.16
CA GLU A 89 4.75 7.68 2.47
C GLU A 89 4.23 7.96 3.88
N ALA A 90 3.14 8.72 3.96
CA ALA A 90 2.54 9.20 5.20
C ALA A 90 1.58 8.14 5.76
N ASP A 91 1.98 7.54 6.90
CA ASP A 91 1.24 6.45 7.51
C ASP A 91 0.15 6.98 8.46
N GLU A 92 -1.09 6.54 8.26
CA GLU A 92 -2.22 6.85 9.11
C GLU A 92 -2.17 6.10 10.46
N TYR A 93 -1.40 5.01 10.56
CA TYR A 93 -1.25 4.27 11.82
C TYR A 93 -0.70 5.18 12.92
N ASP A 94 -1.26 5.04 14.13
CA ASP A 94 -0.93 5.89 15.31
C ASP A 94 -1.05 7.41 15.03
N LYS A 95 -1.84 7.79 14.01
CA LYS A 95 -2.05 9.18 13.55
C LYS A 95 -0.76 9.91 13.15
N ASN A 96 0.27 9.16 12.74
CA ASN A 96 1.59 9.71 12.43
C ASN A 96 1.52 10.79 11.34
N PHE A 97 0.68 10.59 10.31
CA PHE A 97 0.53 11.55 9.21
C PHE A 97 0.04 12.93 9.66
N LEU A 98 -0.66 13.05 10.81
CA LEU A 98 -1.12 14.32 11.35
C LEU A 98 0.01 15.23 11.90
N SER A 99 1.23 14.70 12.02
CA SER A 99 2.41 15.51 12.37
C SER A 99 2.84 16.46 11.25
N PHE A 100 2.30 16.31 10.04
CA PHE A 100 2.74 17.04 8.85
C PHE A 100 1.68 17.99 8.32
N SER A 101 2.14 19.09 7.70
CA SER A 101 1.33 19.99 6.88
C SER A 101 1.95 20.00 5.48
N PRO A 102 1.59 19.03 4.62
CA PRO A 102 2.24 18.89 3.32
C PRO A 102 1.85 20.00 2.35
N GLU A 103 2.76 20.32 1.43
CA GLU A 103 2.46 21.17 0.27
C GLU A 103 1.46 20.47 -0.64
N ILE A 104 1.66 19.16 -0.87
CA ILE A 104 0.77 18.33 -1.67
C ILE A 104 0.45 17.07 -0.89
N ALA A 105 -0.84 16.78 -0.74
CA ALA A 105 -1.34 15.50 -0.26
C ALA A 105 -1.96 14.70 -1.42
N ILE A 106 -1.48 13.47 -1.63
CA ILE A 106 -2.06 12.50 -2.56
C ILE A 106 -2.74 11.42 -1.74
N ILE A 107 -4.05 11.28 -1.87
CA ILE A 107 -4.86 10.31 -1.12
C ILE A 107 -5.18 9.12 -2.03
N SER A 108 -4.45 8.03 -1.84
CA SER A 108 -4.53 6.85 -2.73
C SER A 108 -5.76 5.97 -2.53
N GLY A 109 -6.54 6.23 -1.49
CA GLY A 109 -7.81 5.57 -1.18
C GLY A 109 -8.11 5.59 0.30
N ILE A 110 -9.38 5.76 0.68
CA ILE A 110 -9.80 5.80 2.07
C ILE A 110 -10.77 4.66 2.33
N ASP A 111 -10.37 3.74 3.22
CA ASP A 111 -11.23 2.71 3.76
C ASP A 111 -10.90 2.48 5.24
N TYR A 112 -11.80 1.83 5.99
CA TYR A 112 -11.58 1.66 7.42
C TYR A 112 -10.55 0.57 7.70
N ASP A 113 -9.46 0.95 8.39
CA ASP A 113 -8.43 0.03 8.90
C ASP A 113 -8.00 0.47 10.32
N HIS A 114 -7.18 -0.34 10.98
CA HIS A 114 -6.59 -0.04 12.30
C HIS A 114 -7.62 0.20 13.42
N PRO A 115 -8.55 -0.74 13.70
CA PRO A 115 -9.55 -0.59 14.76
C PRO A 115 -8.95 -0.46 16.18
N ASP A 116 -7.69 -0.88 16.34
CA ASP A 116 -6.89 -0.69 17.56
C ASP A 116 -6.53 0.78 17.84
N ILE A 117 -6.38 1.59 16.79
CA ILE A 117 -6.06 3.03 16.86
C ILE A 117 -7.32 3.89 16.65
N TYR A 118 -8.20 3.43 15.76
CA TYR A 118 -9.44 4.10 15.39
C TYR A 118 -10.64 3.22 15.75
N PRO A 119 -11.22 3.37 16.95
CA PRO A 119 -12.28 2.47 17.39
C PRO A 119 -13.55 2.49 16.53
N THR A 120 -13.73 3.55 15.73
CA THR A 120 -14.89 3.67 14.84
C THR A 120 -14.48 4.22 13.46
N ARG A 121 -15.27 3.91 12.43
CA ARG A 121 -15.10 4.49 11.08
C ARG A 121 -15.09 6.02 11.11
N GLU A 122 -15.93 6.63 11.94
CA GLU A 122 -16.00 8.08 12.08
C GLU A 122 -14.71 8.67 12.65
N SER A 123 -14.06 7.98 13.60
CA SER A 123 -12.77 8.42 14.15
C SER A 123 -11.66 8.34 13.10
N TYR A 124 -11.68 7.32 12.23
CA TYR A 124 -10.78 7.17 11.11
C TYR A 124 -11.00 8.26 10.05
N ASN A 125 -12.23 8.44 9.61
CA ASN A 125 -12.60 9.47 8.65
C ASN A 125 -12.20 10.87 9.13
N ARG A 126 -12.42 11.18 10.42
CA ARG A 126 -12.04 12.46 11.01
C ARG A 126 -10.54 12.73 10.92
N ALA A 127 -9.70 11.72 11.10
CA ALA A 127 -8.25 11.87 10.98
C ALA A 127 -7.85 12.21 9.52
N PHE A 128 -8.49 11.61 8.52
CA PHE A 128 -8.26 11.98 7.12
C PHE A 128 -8.76 13.39 6.80
N VAL A 129 -9.93 13.79 7.31
CA VAL A 129 -10.42 15.18 7.16
C VAL A 129 -9.41 16.16 7.77
N GLU A 130 -8.89 15.89 8.97
CA GLU A 130 -7.88 16.72 9.63
C GLU A 130 -6.60 16.82 8.78
N PHE A 131 -6.09 15.70 8.28
CA PHE A 131 -4.92 15.67 7.41
C PHE A 131 -5.12 16.45 6.10
N ILE A 132 -6.26 16.29 5.47
CA ILE A 132 -6.62 17.03 4.25
C ILE A 132 -6.71 18.53 4.52
N CYS A 133 -7.36 18.94 5.63
CA CYS A 133 -7.51 20.35 5.98
C CYS A 133 -6.18 21.05 6.33
N GLN A 134 -5.14 20.30 6.72
CA GLN A 134 -3.81 20.89 7.01
C GLN A 134 -2.84 20.81 5.83
N SER A 135 -3.29 20.29 4.66
CA SER A 135 -2.55 20.21 3.41
C SER A 135 -2.88 21.42 2.52
N ASN A 136 -1.90 21.92 1.73
CA ASN A 136 -2.15 23.06 0.85
C ASN A 136 -2.94 22.61 -0.38
N ASP A 137 -2.42 21.64 -1.15
CA ASP A 137 -3.10 21.05 -2.30
C ASP A 137 -3.43 19.57 -2.05
N VAL A 138 -4.61 19.11 -2.47
CA VAL A 138 -5.09 17.75 -2.23
C VAL A 138 -5.54 17.10 -3.52
N PHE A 139 -5.02 15.91 -3.79
CA PHE A 139 -5.38 15.06 -4.92
C PHE A 139 -5.96 13.75 -4.39
N ALA A 140 -7.24 13.55 -4.63
CA ALA A 140 -8.00 12.39 -4.16
C ALA A 140 -9.12 12.04 -5.15
N HIS A 141 -9.53 10.78 -5.19
CA HIS A 141 -10.70 10.43 -5.97
C HIS A 141 -11.98 10.96 -5.32
N PRO A 142 -12.92 11.50 -6.09
CA PRO A 142 -14.19 12.05 -5.57
C PRO A 142 -14.92 11.10 -4.61
N ALA A 143 -14.97 9.81 -4.94
CA ALA A 143 -15.63 8.80 -4.12
C ALA A 143 -14.97 8.63 -2.73
N ASP A 144 -13.68 8.87 -2.59
CA ASP A 144 -12.99 8.81 -1.29
C ASP A 144 -13.29 10.06 -0.44
N LEU A 145 -13.37 11.24 -1.06
CA LEU A 145 -13.78 12.48 -0.38
C LEU A 145 -15.23 12.41 0.09
N GLU A 146 -16.14 11.97 -0.77
CA GLU A 146 -17.56 11.76 -0.41
C GLU A 146 -17.71 10.78 0.76
N ARG A 147 -16.92 9.70 0.79
CA ARG A 147 -16.94 8.69 1.85
C ARG A 147 -16.63 9.27 3.24
N ILE A 148 -15.80 10.30 3.31
CA ILE A 148 -15.48 11.01 4.56
C ILE A 148 -16.30 12.28 4.77
N GLY A 149 -17.30 12.53 3.92
CA GLY A 149 -18.23 13.66 4.05
C GLY A 149 -17.66 14.99 3.55
N MET A 150 -16.62 14.98 2.71
CA MET A 150 -16.08 16.16 2.06
C MET A 150 -16.68 16.32 0.66
N ALA A 151 -16.89 17.57 0.24
CA ALA A 151 -17.28 17.85 -1.13
C ALA A 151 -16.09 17.61 -2.08
N ALA A 152 -16.34 16.89 -3.18
CA ALA A 152 -15.41 16.86 -4.28
C ALA A 152 -15.64 18.09 -5.17
N GLU A 153 -14.60 18.86 -5.45
CA GLU A 153 -14.68 19.88 -6.49
C GLU A 153 -14.63 19.20 -7.85
N ASP A 154 -15.38 19.75 -8.83
CA ASP A 154 -15.33 19.31 -10.23
C ASP A 154 -13.99 19.72 -10.85
N VAL A 155 -12.95 18.97 -10.58
CA VAL A 155 -11.64 19.16 -11.21
C VAL A 155 -11.59 18.30 -12.46
N THR A 156 -11.07 18.88 -13.56
CA THR A 156 -10.81 18.10 -14.78
C THR A 156 -9.77 17.02 -14.46
N THR A 157 -10.22 15.78 -14.39
CA THR A 157 -9.37 14.66 -14.02
C THR A 157 -8.70 14.04 -15.24
N VAL A 158 -7.47 13.56 -15.06
CA VAL A 158 -6.76 12.77 -16.08
C VAL A 158 -7.51 11.45 -16.27
N ASP A 159 -7.80 11.06 -17.52
CA ASP A 159 -8.51 9.82 -17.80
C ASP A 159 -7.62 8.58 -17.43
N PRO A 160 -8.05 7.71 -16.51
CA PRO A 160 -7.31 6.49 -16.17
C PRO A 160 -7.07 5.55 -17.35
N SER A 161 -7.88 5.65 -18.42
CA SER A 161 -7.72 4.82 -19.63
C SER A 161 -6.45 5.13 -20.44
N LEU A 162 -5.81 6.26 -20.18
CA LEU A 162 -4.51 6.62 -20.77
C LEU A 162 -3.35 5.76 -20.24
N PHE A 163 -3.55 5.08 -19.11
CA PHE A 163 -2.51 4.26 -18.51
C PHE A 163 -2.62 2.82 -18.97
N THR A 164 -1.47 2.26 -19.39
CA THR A 164 -1.31 0.84 -19.78
C THR A 164 -0.90 -0.05 -18.62
N LEU A 165 -0.83 0.52 -17.41
CA LEU A 165 -0.53 -0.21 -16.18
C LEU A 165 -1.59 -1.26 -15.90
N VAL A 166 -1.13 -2.44 -15.49
CA VAL A 166 -2.04 -3.52 -15.10
C VAL A 166 -2.70 -3.20 -13.76
N GLY A 167 -4.00 -3.46 -13.67
CA GLY A 167 -4.81 -3.19 -12.49
C GLY A 167 -5.41 -1.78 -12.46
N SER A 168 -6.73 -1.70 -12.30
CA SER A 168 -7.45 -0.42 -12.23
C SER A 168 -6.96 0.45 -11.07
N VAL A 169 -6.57 -0.15 -9.95
CA VAL A 169 -6.01 0.56 -8.79
C VAL A 169 -4.70 1.26 -9.16
N ASN A 170 -3.82 0.60 -9.91
CA ASN A 170 -2.56 1.20 -10.36
C ASN A 170 -2.79 2.37 -11.33
N ARG A 171 -3.78 2.23 -12.24
CA ARG A 171 -4.15 3.31 -13.16
C ARG A 171 -4.73 4.52 -12.42
N LYS A 172 -5.57 4.30 -11.41
CA LYS A 172 -6.10 5.36 -10.54
C LYS A 172 -5.00 6.03 -9.71
N ASN A 173 -4.05 5.26 -9.16
CA ASN A 173 -2.92 5.82 -8.44
C ASN A 173 -2.04 6.69 -9.36
N ALA A 174 -1.77 6.20 -10.60
CA ALA A 174 -1.01 6.94 -11.59
C ALA A 174 -1.71 8.24 -12.02
N GLN A 175 -3.03 8.23 -12.14
CA GLN A 175 -3.85 9.43 -12.38
C GLN A 175 -3.57 10.50 -11.32
N LEU A 176 -3.71 10.16 -10.04
CA LEU A 176 -3.47 11.11 -8.94
C LEU A 176 -2.04 11.68 -8.95
N VAL A 177 -1.05 10.82 -9.28
CA VAL A 177 0.34 11.27 -9.40
C VAL A 177 0.52 12.26 -10.56
N VAL A 178 -0.09 12.01 -11.73
CA VAL A 178 -0.03 12.95 -12.87
C VAL A 178 -0.68 14.27 -12.49
N GLU A 179 -1.87 14.23 -11.89
CA GLU A 179 -2.59 15.44 -11.45
C GLU A 179 -1.73 16.26 -10.47
N ALA A 180 -1.16 15.60 -9.46
CA ALA A 180 -0.31 16.27 -8.47
C ALA A 180 0.97 16.86 -9.10
N LEU A 181 1.70 16.08 -9.90
CA LEU A 181 2.97 16.51 -10.47
C LEU A 181 2.82 17.55 -11.59
N SER A 182 1.68 17.59 -12.27
CA SER A 182 1.41 18.62 -13.27
C SER A 182 1.28 20.02 -12.67
N THR A 183 1.06 20.15 -11.35
CA THR A 183 1.00 21.45 -10.66
C THR A 183 2.37 22.01 -10.30
N ILE A 184 3.40 21.16 -10.26
CA ILE A 184 4.75 21.50 -9.75
C ILE A 184 5.86 21.27 -10.77
N THR A 185 5.53 20.76 -11.95
CA THR A 185 6.49 20.55 -13.04
C THR A 185 5.98 21.23 -14.32
N ASP A 186 6.92 21.60 -15.20
CA ASP A 186 6.59 22.14 -16.54
C ASP A 186 6.24 21.02 -17.55
N SER A 187 6.08 19.78 -17.08
CA SER A 187 5.83 18.62 -17.94
C SER A 187 4.37 18.57 -18.37
N SER A 188 4.13 18.17 -19.63
CA SER A 188 2.76 17.92 -20.08
C SER A 188 2.16 16.67 -19.41
N VAL A 189 0.83 16.62 -19.31
CA VAL A 189 0.11 15.44 -18.85
C VAL A 189 0.49 14.20 -19.68
N GLU A 190 0.62 14.36 -21.00
CA GLU A 190 0.98 13.29 -21.93
C GLU A 190 2.39 12.73 -21.64
N ASP A 191 3.34 13.57 -21.25
CA ASP A 191 4.70 13.12 -20.94
C ASP A 191 4.75 12.42 -19.58
N LEU A 192 4.03 12.91 -18.57
CA LEU A 192 3.88 12.24 -17.29
C LEU A 192 3.21 10.87 -17.44
N VAL A 193 2.17 10.77 -18.26
CA VAL A 193 1.51 9.49 -18.60
C VAL A 193 2.49 8.51 -19.25
N LYS A 194 3.29 8.96 -20.24
CA LYS A 194 4.32 8.13 -20.89
C LYS A 194 5.37 7.63 -19.89
N ILE A 195 5.76 8.46 -18.94
CA ILE A 195 6.71 8.10 -17.88
C ILE A 195 6.10 7.04 -16.97
N LEU A 196 4.88 7.25 -16.49
CA LEU A 196 4.21 6.32 -15.57
C LEU A 196 3.85 5.00 -16.24
N ASN A 197 3.55 4.97 -17.54
CA ASN A 197 3.37 3.73 -18.30
C ASN A 197 4.64 2.84 -18.36
N LYS A 198 5.80 3.40 -17.99
CA LYS A 198 7.07 2.65 -17.86
C LYS A 198 7.44 2.37 -16.40
N PHE A 199 6.55 2.64 -15.46
CA PHE A 199 6.81 2.39 -14.06
C PHE A 199 7.08 0.90 -13.79
N PRO A 200 8.24 0.55 -13.20
CA PRO A 200 8.68 -0.84 -13.09
C PRO A 200 7.99 -1.64 -11.97
N GLY A 201 7.08 -1.00 -11.21
CA GLY A 201 6.48 -1.61 -10.02
C GLY A 201 7.30 -1.46 -8.77
N VAL A 202 6.82 -2.08 -7.68
CA VAL A 202 7.44 -2.05 -6.35
C VAL A 202 7.55 -3.47 -5.84
N SER A 203 8.63 -3.77 -5.11
CA SER A 203 8.84 -5.07 -4.50
C SER A 203 7.66 -5.46 -3.58
N ARG A 204 7.23 -6.72 -3.68
CA ARG A 204 6.11 -7.29 -2.93
C ARG A 204 4.76 -6.59 -3.16
N ARG A 205 4.58 -5.92 -4.30
CA ARG A 205 3.32 -5.32 -4.75
C ARG A 205 3.02 -5.82 -6.15
N PHE A 206 2.41 -6.99 -6.24
CA PHE A 206 2.22 -7.76 -7.47
C PHE A 206 3.53 -7.89 -8.26
N GLU A 207 4.60 -8.18 -7.53
CA GLU A 207 5.96 -8.29 -8.06
C GLU A 207 6.11 -9.58 -8.84
N LYS A 208 6.55 -9.48 -10.10
CA LYS A 208 6.86 -10.66 -10.90
C LYS A 208 8.15 -11.30 -10.41
N ILE A 209 8.05 -12.51 -9.83
CA ILE A 209 9.20 -13.28 -9.31
C ILE A 209 9.84 -14.10 -10.43
N SER A 210 8.99 -14.72 -11.25
CA SER A 210 9.41 -15.48 -12.43
C SER A 210 8.27 -15.50 -13.45
N GLU A 211 8.41 -16.26 -14.51
CA GLU A 211 7.34 -16.40 -15.48
C GLU A 211 6.09 -17.01 -14.82
N ASN A 212 4.96 -16.29 -14.92
CA ASN A 212 3.67 -16.62 -14.32
C ASN A 212 3.66 -16.79 -12.78
N ILE A 213 4.70 -16.34 -12.06
CA ILE A 213 4.71 -16.33 -10.60
C ILE A 213 4.86 -14.90 -10.10
N TYR A 214 3.94 -14.48 -9.24
CA TYR A 214 3.88 -13.15 -8.67
C TYR A 214 3.80 -13.20 -7.15
N SER A 215 4.31 -12.17 -6.50
CA SER A 215 4.25 -12.01 -5.04
C SER A 215 3.54 -10.71 -4.68
N ASP A 216 2.58 -10.79 -3.76
CA ASP A 216 1.90 -9.64 -3.20
C ASP A 216 1.86 -9.70 -1.68
N TYR A 217 1.87 -8.54 -1.04
CA TYR A 217 1.75 -8.39 0.42
C TYR A 217 0.33 -8.04 0.85
N GLY A 218 -0.67 -8.32 0.04
CA GLY A 218 -2.07 -8.12 0.36
C GLY A 218 -2.48 -8.94 1.59
N HIS A 219 -2.92 -8.28 2.65
CA HIS A 219 -3.28 -8.90 3.93
C HIS A 219 -4.59 -8.35 4.52
N THR A 220 -5.21 -7.40 3.85
CA THR A 220 -6.59 -6.95 4.12
C THR A 220 -7.47 -7.31 2.94
N PRO A 221 -8.79 -7.47 3.12
CA PRO A 221 -9.70 -7.84 2.05
C PRO A 221 -9.55 -6.97 0.79
N GLU A 222 -9.46 -5.66 0.94
CA GLU A 222 -9.31 -4.71 -0.19
C GLU A 222 -7.99 -4.90 -0.93
N LYS A 223 -6.88 -5.11 -0.20
CA LYS A 223 -5.56 -5.35 -0.81
C LYS A 223 -5.54 -6.68 -1.56
N ILE A 224 -6.17 -7.72 -1.01
CA ILE A 224 -6.32 -9.02 -1.66
C ILE A 224 -7.19 -8.90 -2.91
N ARG A 225 -8.35 -8.22 -2.83
CA ARG A 225 -9.21 -7.95 -4.01
C ARG A 225 -8.45 -7.19 -5.11
N GLY A 226 -7.63 -6.19 -4.71
CA GLY A 226 -6.79 -5.43 -5.65
C GLY A 226 -5.78 -6.33 -6.36
N ALA A 227 -5.06 -7.19 -5.64
CA ALA A 227 -4.10 -8.13 -6.22
C ALA A 227 -4.80 -9.15 -7.13
N LEU A 228 -5.95 -9.69 -6.71
CA LEU A 228 -6.75 -10.61 -7.52
C LEU A 228 -7.27 -9.96 -8.80
N GLN A 229 -7.72 -8.71 -8.74
CA GLN A 229 -8.14 -7.98 -9.93
C GLN A 229 -6.99 -7.85 -10.93
N ILE A 230 -5.78 -7.56 -10.46
CA ILE A 230 -4.59 -7.52 -11.32
C ILE A 230 -4.34 -8.89 -11.94
N ALA A 231 -4.36 -9.96 -11.12
CA ALA A 231 -4.15 -11.34 -11.59
C ALA A 231 -5.18 -11.75 -12.64
N GLN A 232 -6.46 -11.44 -12.40
CA GLN A 232 -7.56 -11.75 -13.31
C GLN A 232 -7.52 -10.93 -14.61
N GLU A 233 -7.03 -9.68 -14.57
CA GLU A 233 -6.80 -8.85 -15.76
C GLU A 233 -5.74 -9.48 -16.67
N ILE A 234 -4.74 -10.18 -16.11
CA ILE A 234 -3.68 -10.86 -16.84
C ILE A 234 -4.13 -12.25 -17.35
N ALA A 235 -4.74 -13.07 -16.50
CA ALA A 235 -4.94 -14.50 -16.72
C ALA A 235 -6.43 -14.94 -16.68
N ASN A 236 -7.37 -14.00 -16.56
CA ASN A 236 -8.80 -14.30 -16.40
C ASN A 236 -9.03 -15.27 -15.22
N LYS A 237 -9.62 -16.43 -15.48
CA LYS A 237 -9.91 -17.46 -14.47
C LYS A 237 -8.74 -18.42 -14.21
N ASN A 238 -7.63 -18.32 -14.93
CA ASN A 238 -6.47 -19.19 -14.77
C ASN A 238 -5.51 -18.67 -13.68
N VAL A 239 -6.08 -18.23 -12.56
CA VAL A 239 -5.34 -17.74 -11.40
C VAL A 239 -5.34 -18.80 -10.32
N VAL A 240 -4.16 -19.13 -9.81
CA VAL A 240 -3.94 -19.99 -8.64
C VAL A 240 -3.36 -19.12 -7.54
N VAL A 241 -3.88 -19.27 -6.32
CA VAL A 241 -3.41 -18.48 -5.18
C VAL A 241 -2.79 -19.38 -4.13
N VAL A 242 -1.63 -19.00 -3.64
CA VAL A 242 -1.04 -19.53 -2.41
C VAL A 242 -1.23 -18.47 -1.33
N TYR A 243 -2.12 -18.74 -0.39
CA TYR A 243 -2.50 -17.79 0.64
C TYR A 243 -1.79 -18.10 1.96
N GLU A 244 -0.95 -17.17 2.41
CA GLU A 244 -0.38 -17.13 3.75
C GLU A 244 -1.05 -16.02 4.55
N GLY A 245 -1.84 -16.38 5.55
CA GLY A 245 -2.48 -15.39 6.42
C GLY A 245 -1.47 -14.60 7.23
N LEU A 246 -1.64 -13.29 7.32
CA LEU A 246 -0.84 -12.44 8.20
C LEU A 246 -1.49 -12.39 9.57
N HIS A 247 -0.86 -12.96 10.60
CA HIS A 247 -1.32 -13.05 11.98
C HIS A 247 -2.68 -13.76 12.19
N ASN A 248 -2.76 -14.64 13.16
CA ASN A 248 -3.99 -15.32 13.53
C ASN A 248 -5.09 -14.33 13.96
N THR A 249 -4.71 -13.35 14.76
CA THR A 249 -5.62 -12.27 15.21
C THR A 249 -6.26 -11.53 14.04
N ARG A 250 -5.50 -11.23 12.98
CA ARG A 250 -6.04 -10.58 11.78
C ARG A 250 -6.94 -11.50 10.98
N GLN A 251 -6.64 -12.81 10.91
CA GLN A 251 -7.52 -13.77 10.24
C GLN A 251 -8.90 -13.84 10.92
N HIS A 252 -8.97 -13.74 12.24
CA HIS A 252 -10.23 -13.63 12.97
C HIS A 252 -10.97 -12.33 12.62
N PHE A 253 -10.25 -11.22 12.51
CA PHE A 253 -10.85 -9.92 12.18
C PHE A 253 -11.50 -9.90 10.79
N ILE A 254 -10.87 -10.54 9.80
CA ILE A 254 -11.38 -10.59 8.41
C ILE A 254 -12.20 -11.85 8.11
N ARG A 255 -12.52 -12.68 9.11
CA ARG A 255 -13.11 -14.01 8.96
C ARG A 255 -14.37 -14.03 8.12
N GLU A 256 -15.28 -13.07 8.34
CA GLU A 256 -16.54 -13.00 7.61
C GLU A 256 -16.35 -12.70 6.12
N GLU A 257 -15.29 -11.95 5.78
CA GLU A 257 -14.97 -11.61 4.39
C GLU A 257 -14.22 -12.72 3.66
N LEU A 258 -13.50 -13.59 4.38
CA LEU A 258 -12.75 -14.69 3.78
C LEU A 258 -13.64 -15.69 3.01
N ASP A 259 -14.93 -15.75 3.32
CA ASP A 259 -15.91 -16.66 2.72
C ASP A 259 -15.90 -16.62 1.18
N ASN A 260 -15.89 -15.42 0.61
CA ASN A 260 -15.92 -15.20 -0.85
C ASN A 260 -14.79 -14.30 -1.37
N LEU A 261 -13.82 -13.95 -0.52
CA LEU A 261 -12.73 -13.03 -0.86
C LEU A 261 -11.90 -13.52 -2.05
N LEU A 262 -11.77 -14.82 -2.21
CA LEU A 262 -10.96 -15.50 -3.22
C LEU A 262 -11.84 -16.10 -4.34
N GLU A 263 -13.03 -15.58 -4.55
CA GLU A 263 -13.93 -15.98 -5.63
C GLU A 263 -13.31 -15.72 -7.02
N GLY A 264 -13.65 -16.59 -7.97
CA GLY A 264 -13.28 -16.42 -9.39
C GLY A 264 -11.85 -16.82 -9.74
N ILE A 265 -11.10 -17.42 -8.80
CA ILE A 265 -9.82 -18.07 -9.09
C ILE A 265 -9.98 -19.56 -9.37
N LYS A 266 -8.98 -20.17 -10.00
CA LYS A 266 -8.99 -21.58 -10.38
C LYS A 266 -8.75 -22.49 -9.17
N LYS A 267 -7.77 -22.16 -8.34
CA LYS A 267 -7.38 -22.98 -7.19
C LYS A 267 -6.77 -22.15 -6.07
N LEU A 268 -7.01 -22.59 -4.83
CA LEU A 268 -6.49 -21.98 -3.62
C LEU A 268 -5.69 -23.02 -2.80
N TYR A 269 -4.43 -22.71 -2.52
CA TYR A 269 -3.62 -23.36 -1.49
C TYR A 269 -3.55 -22.47 -0.28
N ILE A 270 -3.90 -22.99 0.90
CA ILE A 270 -3.77 -22.24 2.16
C ILE A 270 -2.61 -22.84 2.96
N VAL A 271 -1.62 -22.02 3.27
CA VAL A 271 -0.46 -22.39 4.07
C VAL A 271 -0.56 -21.84 5.48
N PRO A 272 0.23 -22.37 6.45
CA PRO A 272 0.22 -21.84 7.82
C PRO A 272 0.48 -20.32 7.84
N SER A 273 -0.31 -19.60 8.64
CA SER A 273 -0.18 -18.15 8.80
C SER A 273 1.14 -17.78 9.46
N TYR A 274 1.73 -16.65 9.03
CA TYR A 274 2.84 -16.06 9.74
C TYR A 274 2.37 -15.49 11.08
N LEU A 275 2.92 -16.03 12.17
CA LEU A 275 2.50 -15.70 13.53
C LEU A 275 3.39 -14.62 14.15
N SER A 276 2.80 -13.55 14.65
CA SER A 276 3.48 -12.50 15.41
C SER A 276 2.45 -11.65 16.16
N ARG A 277 2.72 -11.36 17.44
CA ARG A 277 1.87 -10.53 18.31
C ARG A 277 0.43 -11.05 18.39
N GLU A 278 0.29 -12.34 18.59
CA GLU A 278 -1.00 -13.02 18.60
C GLU A 278 -1.78 -12.75 19.89
N ASP A 279 -3.10 -12.72 19.78
CA ASP A 279 -4.02 -12.78 20.92
C ASP A 279 -4.18 -14.26 21.31
N GLU A 280 -3.59 -14.65 22.45
CA GLU A 280 -3.59 -16.02 22.96
C GLU A 280 -5.00 -16.53 23.33
N SER A 281 -5.98 -15.63 23.47
CA SER A 281 -7.37 -16.00 23.75
C SER A 281 -8.11 -16.52 22.51
N LEU A 282 -7.58 -16.27 21.31
CA LEU A 282 -8.18 -16.68 20.05
C LEU A 282 -7.74 -18.08 19.63
N GLU A 283 -8.70 -18.86 19.15
CA GLU A 283 -8.40 -20.16 18.58
C GLU A 283 -7.46 -20.04 17.36
N MET A 284 -6.48 -20.96 17.25
CA MET A 284 -5.61 -20.99 16.06
C MET A 284 -6.39 -21.41 14.81
N LEU A 285 -6.42 -20.54 13.82
CA LEU A 285 -6.97 -20.80 12.50
C LEU A 285 -5.91 -21.51 11.64
N THR A 286 -5.91 -22.85 11.72
CA THR A 286 -5.05 -23.69 10.88
C THR A 286 -5.46 -23.60 9.41
N PRO A 287 -4.59 -24.02 8.45
CA PRO A 287 -4.96 -24.09 7.04
C PRO A 287 -6.26 -24.84 6.77
N ASP A 288 -6.51 -25.95 7.49
CA ASP A 288 -7.75 -26.72 7.38
C ASP A 288 -8.97 -25.89 7.76
N LYS A 289 -8.91 -25.19 8.91
CA LYS A 289 -10.00 -24.30 9.35
C LYS A 289 -10.21 -23.12 8.41
N LEU A 290 -9.13 -22.54 7.87
CA LEU A 290 -9.25 -21.48 6.88
C LEU A 290 -9.88 -21.99 5.57
N CYS A 291 -9.61 -23.24 5.15
CA CYS A 291 -10.29 -23.90 4.04
C CYS A 291 -11.79 -24.11 4.29
N GLU A 292 -12.21 -24.34 5.55
CA GLU A 292 -13.62 -24.43 5.91
C GLU A 292 -14.33 -23.07 5.87
N ILE A 293 -13.62 -22.00 6.22
CA ILE A 293 -14.13 -20.62 6.24
C ILE A 293 -14.24 -20.07 4.80
N ALA A 294 -13.16 -20.16 4.03
CA ALA A 294 -13.12 -19.71 2.65
C ALA A 294 -13.87 -20.69 1.76
N ARG A 295 -15.17 -20.46 1.50
CA ARG A 295 -16.01 -21.38 0.71
C ARG A 295 -15.72 -21.32 -0.80
N GLU A 296 -15.18 -20.22 -1.27
CA GLU A 296 -14.74 -20.05 -2.63
C GLU A 296 -13.20 -19.84 -2.70
N PRO A 297 -12.50 -20.38 -3.70
CA PRO A 297 -13.03 -21.28 -4.75
C PRO A 297 -13.35 -22.67 -4.21
N VAL A 298 -14.14 -23.43 -4.95
CA VAL A 298 -14.47 -24.83 -4.58
C VAL A 298 -13.23 -25.71 -4.54
N ASP A 299 -12.29 -25.52 -5.50
CA ASP A 299 -10.99 -26.21 -5.51
C ASP A 299 -10.00 -25.50 -4.60
N ARG A 300 -9.97 -25.96 -3.35
CA ARG A 300 -9.07 -25.45 -2.31
C ARG A 300 -8.56 -26.56 -1.43
N GLU A 301 -7.34 -26.42 -0.94
CA GLU A 301 -6.75 -27.38 -0.02
C GLU A 301 -5.73 -26.75 0.94
N PRO A 302 -5.58 -27.30 2.15
CA PRO A 302 -4.47 -26.95 3.02
C PRO A 302 -3.15 -27.44 2.43
N ALA A 303 -2.10 -26.66 2.58
CA ALA A 303 -0.78 -26.97 2.07
C ALA A 303 0.31 -26.60 3.08
N ILE A 304 1.52 -27.08 2.85
CA ILE A 304 2.72 -26.72 3.60
C ILE A 304 3.74 -26.15 2.61
N LEU A 305 4.52 -25.17 3.04
CA LEU A 305 5.60 -24.59 2.23
C LEU A 305 6.78 -25.58 2.10
N ASP A 306 6.59 -26.58 1.23
CA ASP A 306 7.55 -27.69 1.01
C ASP A 306 7.70 -28.02 -0.49
N GLU A 307 8.49 -29.04 -0.82
CA GLU A 307 8.72 -29.50 -2.19
C GLU A 307 7.45 -30.03 -2.87
N SER A 308 6.44 -30.49 -2.11
CA SER A 308 5.17 -30.93 -2.70
C SER A 308 4.37 -29.74 -3.25
N LEU A 309 4.21 -28.70 -2.48
CA LEU A 309 3.56 -27.46 -2.94
C LEU A 309 4.33 -26.84 -4.12
N LYS A 310 5.67 -26.79 -4.02
CA LYS A 310 6.51 -26.30 -5.11
C LYS A 310 6.29 -27.07 -6.41
N LYS A 311 6.14 -28.40 -6.33
CA LYS A 311 5.82 -29.24 -7.48
C LYS A 311 4.47 -28.89 -8.06
N SER A 312 3.43 -28.76 -7.24
CA SER A 312 2.08 -28.38 -7.67
C SER A 312 2.07 -27.02 -8.35
N ILE A 313 2.76 -26.01 -7.75
CA ILE A 313 2.92 -24.68 -8.35
C ILE A 313 3.62 -24.78 -9.73
N THR A 314 4.68 -25.58 -9.83
CA THR A 314 5.40 -25.77 -11.09
C THR A 314 4.50 -26.38 -12.16
N GLU A 315 3.64 -27.34 -11.80
CA GLU A 315 2.67 -27.95 -12.72
C GLU A 315 1.64 -26.91 -13.19
N HIS A 316 1.14 -26.04 -12.31
CA HIS A 316 0.24 -24.94 -12.67
C HIS A 316 0.90 -23.98 -13.65
N VAL A 317 2.12 -23.54 -13.36
CA VAL A 317 2.88 -22.63 -14.25
C VAL A 317 3.09 -23.26 -15.62
N ASN A 318 3.46 -24.56 -15.69
CA ASN A 318 3.65 -25.28 -16.94
C ASN A 318 2.35 -25.42 -17.75
N ASN A 319 1.21 -25.41 -17.09
CA ASN A 319 -0.11 -25.42 -17.73
C ASN A 319 -0.59 -24.01 -18.14
N GLY A 320 0.23 -22.97 -17.93
CA GLY A 320 -0.09 -21.60 -18.29
C GLY A 320 -0.93 -20.85 -17.24
N ASP A 321 -1.09 -21.41 -16.05
CA ASP A 321 -1.75 -20.71 -14.95
C ASP A 321 -0.82 -19.61 -14.38
N LEU A 322 -1.43 -18.55 -13.86
CA LEU A 322 -0.75 -17.51 -13.11
C LEU A 322 -0.85 -17.85 -11.62
N VAL A 323 0.28 -17.84 -10.90
CA VAL A 323 0.37 -18.13 -9.48
C VAL A 323 0.80 -16.91 -8.70
#